data_05ca7257830ebda549b54c40842b41fb
#
_entry.id   05ca7257830ebda549b54c40842b41fb
#
_cell.length_a   1.000
_cell.length_b   1.000
_cell.length_c   1.000
_cell.angle_alpha   90.00
_cell.angle_beta   90.00
_cell.angle_gamma   90.00
#
_symmetry.space_group_name_H-M   'P 1'
#
loop_
_entity.id
_entity.type
_entity.pdbx_description
1 polymer ?
#
loop_
_entity_poly.entity_id
_entity_poly.type
_entity_poly.pdbx_seq_one_letter_code
_entity_poly.pdbx_strand_id
1 'polypeptide(L)'
;MNKALQTFKYVFADYLSACLAWSLFYLYRKFYIEPDKFGVDPEKVFDRQYVLGMIVLPLGWLLAYYLTGLYKNIYRKSRINELMQTIATSIIGVTFIFFFILLDDFVSSYKAYYKVYTVLFALHFLITAVFRFILSTITNHKINNGTIGFNTVIIGSNQRALKIYEEITSSHKSSGNKFIGFIHLD
;
A
#
# COMPACT_ATOMS: atom_id res chain seq x y z
N MET A 1 6.92 12.14 -18.27
CA MET A 1 6.29 11.45 -17.13
C MET A 1 7.34 11.25 -16.05
N ASN A 2 7.15 11.80 -14.84
CA ASN A 2 8.16 11.68 -13.77
C ASN A 2 7.83 10.48 -12.88
N LYS A 3 8.45 9.33 -13.17
CA LYS A 3 8.27 8.09 -12.43
C LYS A 3 8.71 8.24 -10.95
N ALA A 4 9.78 9.01 -10.70
CA ALA A 4 10.28 9.26 -9.35
C ALA A 4 9.25 10.02 -8.48
N LEU A 5 8.62 11.04 -9.05
CA LEU A 5 7.59 11.82 -8.34
C LEU A 5 6.37 10.94 -7.98
N GLN A 6 5.95 10.04 -8.85
CA GLN A 6 4.85 9.13 -8.56
C GLN A 6 5.24 8.13 -7.48
N THR A 7 6.42 7.53 -7.56
CA THR A 7 6.94 6.65 -6.51
C THR A 7 7.00 7.37 -5.17
N PHE A 8 7.48 8.61 -5.15
CA PHE A 8 7.52 9.41 -3.93
C PHE A 8 6.14 9.62 -3.29
N LYS A 9 5.10 9.84 -4.10
CA LYS A 9 3.72 9.97 -3.58
C LYS A 9 3.24 8.69 -2.89
N TYR A 10 3.55 7.52 -3.46
CA TYR A 10 3.21 6.24 -2.84
C TYR A 10 4.00 6.01 -1.55
N VAL A 11 5.31 6.25 -1.57
CA VAL A 11 6.17 6.14 -0.37
C VAL A 11 5.68 7.06 0.76
N PHE A 12 5.35 8.31 0.42
CA PHE A 12 4.83 9.28 1.39
C PHE A 12 3.46 8.86 1.96
N ALA A 13 2.55 8.39 1.12
CA ALA A 13 1.25 7.91 1.54
C ALA A 13 1.36 6.66 2.43
N ASP A 14 2.24 5.72 2.08
CA ASP A 14 2.51 4.53 2.88
C ASP A 14 3.14 4.89 4.24
N TYR A 15 4.04 5.87 4.29
CA TYR A 15 4.59 6.40 5.53
C TYR A 15 3.49 6.98 6.43
N LEU A 16 2.63 7.85 5.87
CA LEU A 16 1.52 8.45 6.61
C LEU A 16 0.51 7.40 7.09
N SER A 17 0.18 6.42 6.24
CA SER A 17 -0.75 5.35 6.61
C SER A 17 -0.20 4.50 7.77
N ALA A 18 1.09 4.21 7.76
CA ALA A 18 1.75 3.47 8.84
C ALA A 18 1.79 4.27 10.15
N CYS A 19 2.07 5.58 10.08
CA CYS A 19 2.00 6.48 11.23
C CYS A 19 0.59 6.53 11.85
N LEU A 20 -0.43 6.67 11.01
CA LEU A 20 -1.84 6.68 11.45
C LEU A 20 -2.25 5.34 12.05
N ALA A 21 -1.91 4.23 11.40
CA ALA A 21 -2.22 2.89 11.89
C ALA A 21 -1.57 2.63 13.26
N TRP A 22 -0.30 3.01 13.42
CA TRP A 22 0.39 2.90 14.70
C TRP A 22 -0.24 3.79 15.78
N SER A 23 -0.55 5.05 15.47
CA SER A 23 -1.17 5.96 16.42
C SER A 23 -2.51 5.44 16.93
N LEU A 24 -3.38 4.98 16.02
CA LEU A 24 -4.68 4.43 16.39
C LEU A 24 -4.56 3.12 17.19
N PHE A 25 -3.63 2.26 16.78
CA PHE A 25 -3.35 1.02 17.51
C PHE A 25 -2.80 1.31 18.91
N TYR A 26 -1.89 2.29 19.04
CA TYR A 26 -1.31 2.66 20.32
C TYR A 26 -2.35 3.25 21.28
N LEU A 27 -3.24 4.12 20.78
CA LEU A 27 -4.40 4.63 21.53
C LEU A 27 -5.32 3.48 21.97
N TYR A 28 -5.65 2.56 21.05
CA TYR A 28 -6.44 1.38 21.39
C TYR A 28 -5.79 0.56 22.53
N ARG A 29 -4.47 0.32 22.44
CA ARG A 29 -3.73 -0.38 23.49
C ARG A 29 -3.80 0.34 24.83
N LYS A 30 -3.57 1.66 24.83
CA LYS A 30 -3.57 2.49 26.05
C LYS A 30 -4.95 2.55 26.73
N PHE A 31 -6.02 2.69 25.98
CA PHE A 31 -7.36 2.88 26.54
C PHE A 31 -8.14 1.58 26.79
N TYR A 32 -7.81 0.49 26.09
CA TYR A 32 -8.58 -0.75 26.18
C TYR A 32 -7.81 -1.95 26.72
N ILE A 33 -6.48 -1.97 26.58
CA ILE A 33 -5.69 -3.13 27.01
C ILE A 33 -4.98 -2.87 28.34
N GLU A 34 -4.34 -1.71 28.49
CA GLU A 34 -3.62 -1.37 29.71
C GLU A 34 -4.54 -1.23 30.94
N PRO A 35 -5.72 -0.61 30.89
CA PRO A 35 -6.64 -0.56 32.01
C PRO A 35 -7.13 -1.93 32.47
N ASP A 36 -7.46 -2.81 31.51
CA ASP A 36 -7.83 -4.21 31.80
C ASP A 36 -6.70 -4.98 32.53
N LYS A 37 -5.45 -4.56 32.32
CA LYS A 37 -4.27 -5.20 32.89
C LYS A 37 -3.87 -4.64 34.26
N PHE A 38 -3.86 -3.33 34.41
CA PHE A 38 -3.31 -2.64 35.60
C PHE A 38 -4.39 -2.03 36.49
N GLY A 39 -5.64 -1.98 36.05
CA GLY A 39 -6.74 -1.37 36.83
C GLY A 39 -6.58 0.14 37.06
N VAL A 40 -5.70 0.80 36.33
CA VAL A 40 -5.38 2.22 36.47
C VAL A 40 -5.41 2.89 35.09
N ASP A 41 -5.99 4.07 35.02
CA ASP A 41 -5.97 4.87 33.79
C ASP A 41 -4.53 5.30 33.42
N PRO A 42 -4.19 5.32 32.13
CA PRO A 42 -2.84 5.64 31.69
C PRO A 42 -2.46 7.09 32.04
N GLU A 43 -1.44 7.25 32.85
CA GLU A 43 -0.94 8.57 33.31
C GLU A 43 -0.36 9.41 32.16
N LYS A 44 0.23 8.75 31.15
CA LYS A 44 0.76 9.39 29.92
C LYS A 44 0.36 8.58 28.68
N VAL A 45 -0.36 9.21 27.77
CA VAL A 45 -0.78 8.59 26.52
C VAL A 45 0.36 8.54 25.50
N PHE A 46 1.16 9.60 25.41
CA PHE A 46 2.29 9.69 24.48
C PHE A 46 3.61 9.55 25.23
N ASP A 47 4.08 8.33 25.34
CA ASP A 47 5.32 7.98 26.00
C ASP A 47 6.48 7.74 25.00
N ARG A 48 7.66 7.38 25.53
CA ARG A 48 8.83 7.08 24.70
C ARG A 48 8.59 5.94 23.72
N GLN A 49 7.78 4.95 24.08
CA GLN A 49 7.48 3.80 23.22
C GLN A 49 6.62 4.22 22.02
N TYR A 50 5.67 5.15 22.23
CA TYR A 50 4.90 5.75 21.14
C TYR A 50 5.80 6.41 20.11
N VAL A 51 6.72 7.27 20.58
CA VAL A 51 7.63 8.02 19.69
C VAL A 51 8.58 7.08 18.94
N LEU A 52 9.15 6.08 19.61
CA LEU A 52 9.99 5.09 18.96
C LEU A 52 9.23 4.29 17.90
N GLY A 53 8.01 3.84 18.20
CA GLY A 53 7.17 3.14 17.25
C GLY A 53 6.79 4.01 16.05
N MET A 54 6.55 5.31 16.27
CA MET A 54 6.24 6.29 15.22
C MET A 54 7.38 6.48 14.20
N ILE A 55 8.61 6.18 14.60
CA ILE A 55 9.79 6.27 13.72
C ILE A 55 10.12 4.90 13.12
N VAL A 56 10.23 3.88 13.97
CA VAL A 56 10.76 2.58 13.58
C VAL A 56 9.77 1.81 12.70
N LEU A 57 8.48 1.78 13.08
CA LEU A 57 7.50 0.96 12.35
C LEU A 57 7.20 1.48 10.94
N PRO A 58 6.99 2.79 10.70
CA PRO A 58 6.80 3.28 9.33
C PRO A 58 8.02 3.01 8.44
N LEU A 59 9.24 3.16 8.96
CA LEU A 59 10.45 2.83 8.21
C LEU A 59 10.54 1.33 7.90
N GLY A 60 10.20 0.48 8.85
CA GLY A 60 10.11 -0.97 8.66
C GLY A 60 9.09 -1.35 7.57
N TRP A 61 7.92 -0.71 7.56
CA TRP A 61 6.91 -0.91 6.53
C TRP A 61 7.37 -0.46 5.15
N LEU A 62 8.03 0.71 5.04
CA LEU A 62 8.59 1.16 3.77
C LEU A 62 9.64 0.18 3.24
N LEU A 63 10.48 -0.36 4.10
CA LEU A 63 11.45 -1.39 3.74
C LEU A 63 10.75 -2.66 3.24
N ALA A 64 9.73 -3.14 3.96
CA ALA A 64 8.95 -4.32 3.56
C ALA A 64 8.30 -4.13 2.18
N TYR A 65 7.70 -2.95 1.93
CA TYR A 65 7.11 -2.62 0.63
C TYR A 65 8.14 -2.49 -0.49
N TYR A 66 9.30 -1.98 -0.19
CA TYR A 66 10.41 -1.94 -1.14
C TYR A 66 10.88 -3.34 -1.52
N LEU A 67 11.11 -4.21 -0.53
CA LEU A 67 11.56 -5.59 -0.73
C LEU A 67 10.54 -6.44 -1.50
N THR A 68 9.25 -6.28 -1.23
CA THR A 68 8.17 -6.97 -1.95
C THR A 68 7.92 -6.42 -3.35
N GLY A 69 8.65 -5.37 -3.75
CA GLY A 69 8.53 -4.77 -5.09
C GLY A 69 7.23 -4.00 -5.30
N LEU A 70 6.55 -3.57 -4.23
CA LEU A 70 5.30 -2.82 -4.31
C LEU A 70 5.45 -1.51 -5.08
N TYR A 71 6.62 -0.91 -5.08
CA TYR A 71 6.93 0.33 -5.82
C TYR A 71 7.36 0.10 -7.28
N LYS A 72 7.44 -1.17 -7.74
CA LYS A 72 7.70 -1.49 -9.15
C LYS A 72 6.40 -1.37 -9.96
N ASN A 73 6.49 -0.79 -11.16
CA ASN A 73 5.38 -0.73 -12.13
C ASN A 73 4.08 -0.05 -11.63
N ILE A 74 4.20 1.02 -10.87
CA ILE A 74 3.09 1.76 -10.22
C ILE A 74 1.98 2.15 -11.22
N TYR A 75 2.31 2.44 -12.48
CA TYR A 75 1.35 2.89 -13.50
C TYR A 75 0.57 1.76 -14.19
N ARG A 76 1.09 0.53 -14.21
CA ARG A 76 0.48 -0.61 -14.91
C ARG A 76 0.03 -1.72 -13.96
N LYS A 77 -0.10 -1.42 -12.69
CA LYS A 77 -0.49 -2.38 -11.67
C LYS A 77 -2.01 -2.57 -11.66
N SER A 78 -2.46 -3.82 -11.70
CA SER A 78 -3.85 -4.14 -11.45
C SER A 78 -4.22 -3.82 -9.99
N ARG A 79 -5.40 -3.23 -9.77
CA ARG A 79 -5.91 -2.92 -8.43
C ARG A 79 -6.01 -4.16 -7.55
N ILE A 80 -6.40 -5.29 -8.15
CA ILE A 80 -6.49 -6.57 -7.44
C ILE A 80 -5.11 -7.04 -6.99
N ASN A 81 -4.11 -6.97 -7.86
CA ASN A 81 -2.74 -7.35 -7.51
C ASN A 81 -2.15 -6.43 -6.43
N GLU A 82 -2.45 -5.14 -6.48
CA GLU A 82 -2.03 -4.19 -5.44
C GLU A 82 -2.66 -4.53 -4.08
N LEU A 83 -3.96 -4.83 -4.07
CA LEU A 83 -4.68 -5.25 -2.87
C LEU A 83 -4.13 -6.55 -2.30
N MET A 84 -3.95 -7.58 -3.13
CA MET A 84 -3.41 -8.88 -2.71
C MET A 84 -2.00 -8.78 -2.14
N GLN A 85 -1.12 -7.98 -2.78
CA GLN A 85 0.21 -7.71 -2.25
C GLN A 85 0.15 -6.95 -0.92
N THR A 86 -0.79 -6.00 -0.78
CA THR A 86 -0.96 -5.26 0.48
C THR A 86 -1.43 -6.18 1.60
N ILE A 87 -2.40 -7.09 1.34
CA ILE A 87 -2.85 -8.10 2.31
C ILE A 87 -1.67 -8.98 2.72
N ALA A 88 -0.98 -9.58 1.76
CA ALA A 88 0.12 -10.50 2.04
C ALA A 88 1.25 -9.83 2.85
N THR A 89 1.65 -8.62 2.45
CA THR A 89 2.68 -7.86 3.17
C THR A 89 2.21 -7.47 4.56
N SER A 90 0.92 -7.08 4.72
CA SER A 90 0.36 -6.74 6.03
C SER A 90 0.33 -7.95 6.97
N ILE A 91 -0.06 -9.13 6.49
CA ILE A 91 -0.03 -10.36 7.30
C ILE A 91 1.40 -10.64 7.78
N ILE A 92 2.37 -10.65 6.86
CA ILE A 92 3.77 -10.96 7.20
C ILE A 92 4.32 -9.90 8.18
N GLY A 93 4.13 -8.62 7.88
CA GLY A 93 4.67 -7.54 8.71
C GLY A 93 4.03 -7.45 10.08
N VAL A 94 2.70 -7.62 10.19
CA VAL A 94 1.99 -7.65 11.48
C VAL A 94 2.42 -8.86 12.29
N THR A 95 2.59 -10.03 11.66
CA THR A 95 3.10 -11.22 12.33
C THR A 95 4.50 -10.95 12.88
N PHE A 96 5.38 -10.32 12.11
CA PHE A 96 6.71 -9.94 12.56
C PHE A 96 6.65 -8.97 13.74
N ILE A 97 5.86 -7.90 13.64
CA ILE A 97 5.68 -6.91 14.74
C ILE A 97 5.12 -7.60 15.99
N PHE A 98 4.16 -8.48 15.82
CA PHE A 98 3.55 -9.22 16.93
C PHE A 98 4.58 -10.06 17.69
N PHE A 99 5.37 -10.87 16.98
CA PHE A 99 6.35 -11.74 17.61
C PHE A 99 7.55 -10.99 18.22
N PHE A 100 8.01 -9.91 17.60
CA PHE A 100 9.23 -9.24 18.03
C PHE A 100 9.00 -8.04 18.97
N ILE A 101 7.79 -7.48 18.98
CA ILE A 101 7.51 -6.25 19.75
C ILE A 101 6.39 -6.45 20.77
N LEU A 102 5.36 -7.23 20.42
CA LEU A 102 4.15 -7.32 21.24
C LEU A 102 4.06 -8.59 22.08
N LEU A 103 4.81 -9.63 21.75
CA LEU A 103 4.77 -10.90 22.51
C LEU A 103 5.32 -10.77 23.91
N ASP A 104 6.29 -9.87 24.13
CA ASP A 104 6.90 -9.58 25.44
C ASP A 104 5.96 -8.78 26.37
N ASP A 105 4.89 -8.21 25.82
CA ASP A 105 3.85 -7.59 26.63
C ASP A 105 3.03 -8.69 27.34
N PHE A 106 3.23 -8.77 28.66
CA PHE A 106 2.46 -9.69 29.48
C PHE A 106 0.96 -9.37 29.39
N VAL A 107 0.22 -10.22 28.72
CA VAL A 107 -1.24 -10.10 28.54
C VAL A 107 -1.93 -11.12 29.42
N SER A 108 -2.95 -10.74 30.15
CA SER A 108 -3.65 -11.55 31.14
C SER A 108 -4.39 -12.77 30.55
N SER A 109 -4.59 -12.83 29.22
CA SER A 109 -5.30 -13.91 28.56
C SER A 109 -4.85 -14.10 27.10
N TYR A 110 -4.81 -15.37 26.63
CA TYR A 110 -4.55 -15.69 25.22
C TYR A 110 -5.55 -15.00 24.26
N LYS A 111 -6.77 -14.75 24.70
CA LYS A 111 -7.78 -14.02 23.90
C LYS A 111 -7.37 -12.59 23.60
N ALA A 112 -6.63 -11.95 24.50
CA ALA A 112 -6.16 -10.60 24.30
C ALA A 112 -5.05 -10.53 23.22
N TYR A 113 -4.20 -11.56 23.08
CA TYR A 113 -3.24 -11.64 21.99
C TYR A 113 -3.91 -11.66 20.62
N TYR A 114 -4.99 -12.45 20.45
CA TYR A 114 -5.75 -12.45 19.21
C TYR A 114 -6.40 -11.10 18.92
N LYS A 115 -6.92 -10.42 19.95
CA LYS A 115 -7.46 -9.05 19.81
C LYS A 115 -6.39 -8.08 19.33
N VAL A 116 -5.24 -8.06 19.98
CA VAL A 116 -4.10 -7.19 19.63
C VAL A 116 -3.67 -7.42 18.19
N TYR A 117 -3.44 -8.67 17.80
CA TYR A 117 -3.06 -9.04 16.44
C TYR A 117 -4.09 -8.60 15.41
N THR A 118 -5.36 -8.93 15.64
CA THR A 118 -6.45 -8.63 14.70
C THR A 118 -6.66 -7.13 14.55
N VAL A 119 -6.63 -6.36 15.64
CA VAL A 119 -6.79 -4.90 15.59
C VAL A 119 -5.62 -4.24 14.88
N LEU A 120 -4.39 -4.66 15.17
CA LEU A 120 -3.20 -4.13 14.48
C LEU A 120 -3.27 -4.43 12.98
N PHE A 121 -3.61 -5.68 12.62
CA PHE A 121 -3.76 -6.07 11.22
C PHE A 121 -4.86 -5.27 10.52
N ALA A 122 -6.03 -5.19 11.12
CA ALA A 122 -7.18 -4.48 10.52
C ALA A 122 -6.87 -2.98 10.32
N LEU A 123 -6.34 -2.31 11.34
CA LEU A 123 -5.99 -0.90 11.26
C LEU A 123 -4.93 -0.66 10.17
N HIS A 124 -3.83 -1.41 10.20
CA HIS A 124 -2.76 -1.23 9.22
C HIS A 124 -3.23 -1.52 7.80
N PHE A 125 -3.88 -2.67 7.59
CA PHE A 125 -4.36 -3.06 6.26
C PHE A 125 -5.40 -2.08 5.71
N LEU A 126 -6.44 -1.74 6.49
CA LEU A 126 -7.53 -0.88 6.00
C LEU A 126 -7.04 0.53 5.68
N ILE A 127 -6.24 1.13 6.56
CA ILE A 127 -5.72 2.48 6.32
C ILE A 127 -4.81 2.48 5.09
N THR A 128 -3.86 1.55 4.99
CA THR A 128 -2.96 1.45 3.83
C THR A 128 -3.72 1.17 2.54
N ALA A 129 -4.72 0.28 2.56
CA ALA A 129 -5.54 -0.03 1.39
C ALA A 129 -6.33 1.20 0.91
N VAL A 130 -6.90 1.99 1.82
CA VAL A 130 -7.62 3.24 1.48
C VAL A 130 -6.68 4.24 0.82
N PHE A 131 -5.52 4.53 1.41
CA PHE A 131 -4.56 5.48 0.82
C PHE A 131 -4.09 5.03 -0.58
N ARG A 132 -3.79 3.75 -0.75
CA ARG A 132 -3.40 3.19 -2.04
C ARG A 132 -4.53 3.20 -3.05
N PHE A 133 -5.76 2.88 -2.63
CA PHE A 133 -6.92 2.92 -3.50
C PHE A 133 -7.18 4.33 -4.04
N ILE A 134 -7.03 5.37 -3.21
CA ILE A 134 -7.16 6.77 -3.61
C ILE A 134 -6.08 7.11 -4.65
N LEU A 135 -4.80 6.80 -4.38
CA LEU A 135 -3.71 7.09 -5.30
C LEU A 135 -3.84 6.33 -6.63
N SER A 136 -4.20 5.07 -6.58
CA SER A 136 -4.44 4.23 -7.75
C SER A 136 -5.61 4.77 -8.59
N THR A 137 -6.68 5.23 -7.95
CA THR A 137 -7.83 5.84 -8.63
C THR A 137 -7.45 7.13 -9.33
N ILE A 138 -6.70 8.03 -8.67
CA ILE A 138 -6.20 9.26 -9.25
C ILE A 138 -5.28 8.96 -10.45
N THR A 139 -4.40 7.97 -10.32
CA THR A 139 -3.48 7.58 -11.39
C THR A 139 -4.22 7.01 -12.59
N ASN A 140 -5.18 6.12 -12.37
CA ASN A 140 -6.00 5.53 -13.44
C ASN A 140 -6.85 6.59 -14.15
N HIS A 141 -7.40 7.55 -13.41
CA HIS A 141 -8.14 8.65 -14.02
C HIS A 141 -7.26 9.48 -14.98
N LYS A 142 -6.01 9.76 -14.59
CA LYS A 142 -5.04 10.46 -15.45
C LYS A 142 -4.66 9.65 -16.70
N ILE A 143 -4.59 8.32 -16.59
CA ILE A 143 -4.35 7.42 -17.74
C ILE A 143 -5.55 7.44 -18.67
N ASN A 144 -6.77 7.27 -18.14
CA ASN A 144 -8.00 7.24 -18.92
C ASN A 144 -8.27 8.56 -19.67
N ASN A 145 -7.85 9.70 -19.06
CA ASN A 145 -7.98 11.03 -19.68
C ASN A 145 -6.79 11.37 -20.63
N GLY A 146 -5.91 10.41 -20.90
CA GLY A 146 -4.77 10.60 -21.81
C GLY A 146 -3.65 11.52 -21.28
N THR A 147 -3.78 12.04 -20.03
CA THR A 147 -2.74 12.89 -19.40
C THR A 147 -1.45 12.10 -19.17
N ILE A 148 -1.57 10.82 -18.84
CA ILE A 148 -0.46 9.88 -18.73
C ILE A 148 -0.55 8.88 -19.87
N GLY A 149 0.53 8.75 -20.64
CA GLY A 149 0.60 7.77 -21.71
C GLY A 149 1.98 7.15 -21.83
N PHE A 150 2.00 5.93 -22.34
CA PHE A 150 3.20 5.11 -22.54
C PHE A 150 3.48 4.97 -24.02
N ASN A 151 4.68 5.33 -24.45
CA ASN A 151 5.11 5.08 -25.81
C ASN A 151 5.03 3.58 -26.09
N THR A 152 4.22 3.23 -27.07
CA THR A 152 3.91 1.83 -27.41
C THR A 152 4.17 1.61 -28.89
N VAL A 153 4.82 0.51 -29.21
CA VAL A 153 5.07 0.07 -30.58
C VAL A 153 4.31 -1.22 -30.81
N ILE A 154 3.68 -1.34 -31.98
CA ILE A 154 3.02 -2.59 -32.40
C ILE A 154 4.04 -3.39 -33.22
N ILE A 155 4.26 -4.64 -32.81
CA ILE A 155 5.09 -5.59 -33.54
C ILE A 155 4.22 -6.33 -34.55
N GLY A 156 4.49 -6.14 -35.83
CA GLY A 156 3.76 -6.68 -36.95
C GLY A 156 3.30 -5.56 -37.90
N SER A 157 3.17 -5.88 -39.19
CA SER A 157 2.76 -4.96 -40.25
C SER A 157 1.60 -5.49 -41.08
N ASN A 158 0.89 -6.51 -40.57
CA ASN A 158 -0.22 -7.14 -41.21
C ASN A 158 -1.58 -6.48 -40.87
N GLN A 159 -2.65 -6.88 -41.52
CA GLN A 159 -4.01 -6.36 -41.27
C GLN A 159 -4.47 -6.55 -39.80
N ARG A 160 -3.94 -7.58 -39.10
CA ARG A 160 -4.25 -7.78 -37.66
C ARG A 160 -3.65 -6.68 -36.79
N ALA A 161 -2.43 -6.26 -37.11
CA ALA A 161 -1.78 -5.17 -36.39
C ALA A 161 -2.53 -3.83 -36.55
N LEU A 162 -3.02 -3.57 -37.80
CA LEU A 162 -3.84 -2.39 -38.10
C LEU A 162 -5.17 -2.43 -37.33
N LYS A 163 -5.84 -3.57 -37.32
CA LYS A 163 -7.12 -3.75 -36.60
C LYS A 163 -6.95 -3.52 -35.07
N ILE A 164 -5.87 -4.04 -34.47
CA ILE A 164 -5.57 -3.80 -33.07
C ILE A 164 -5.31 -2.31 -32.78
N TYR A 165 -4.60 -1.63 -33.68
CA TYR A 165 -4.37 -0.20 -33.59
C TYR A 165 -5.68 0.59 -33.62
N GLU A 166 -6.56 0.29 -34.58
CA GLU A 166 -7.87 0.94 -34.73
C GLU A 166 -8.77 0.68 -33.51
N GLU A 167 -8.82 -0.55 -33.00
CA GLU A 167 -9.65 -0.93 -31.87
C GLU A 167 -9.20 -0.20 -30.58
N ILE A 168 -7.90 -0.09 -30.34
CA ILE A 168 -7.39 0.61 -29.17
C ILE A 168 -7.53 2.13 -29.30
N THR A 169 -7.38 2.67 -30.52
CA THR A 169 -7.44 4.11 -30.75
C THR A 169 -8.88 4.64 -30.78
N SER A 170 -9.82 3.84 -31.25
CA SER A 170 -11.25 4.20 -31.27
C SER A 170 -11.95 4.05 -29.93
N SER A 171 -11.29 3.47 -28.93
CA SER A 171 -11.84 3.33 -27.58
C SER A 171 -12.07 4.68 -26.91
N HIS A 172 -13.26 4.89 -26.36
CA HIS A 172 -13.69 6.13 -25.68
C HIS A 172 -12.84 6.47 -24.44
N LYS A 173 -12.20 5.47 -23.84
CA LYS A 173 -11.26 5.65 -22.72
C LYS A 173 -9.86 5.31 -23.19
N SER A 174 -8.93 6.22 -22.93
CA SER A 174 -7.53 5.98 -23.23
C SER A 174 -7.02 4.72 -22.50
N SER A 175 -6.45 3.79 -23.25
CA SER A 175 -5.73 2.64 -22.68
C SER A 175 -4.39 3.02 -22.06
N GLY A 176 -3.99 4.29 -22.16
CA GLY A 176 -2.69 4.79 -21.79
C GLY A 176 -1.59 4.50 -22.81
N ASN A 177 -1.90 3.86 -23.94
CA ASN A 177 -0.92 3.59 -24.99
C ASN A 177 -0.86 4.79 -25.96
N LYS A 178 0.33 5.36 -26.13
CA LYS A 178 0.65 6.34 -27.15
C LYS A 178 1.43 5.63 -28.25
N PHE A 179 0.75 5.28 -29.32
CA PHE A 179 1.40 4.59 -30.44
C PHE A 179 2.40 5.50 -31.13
N ILE A 180 3.64 5.01 -31.30
CA ILE A 180 4.74 5.72 -31.97
C ILE A 180 5.17 5.06 -33.28
N GLY A 181 4.69 3.84 -33.57
CA GLY A 181 4.95 3.16 -34.83
C GLY A 181 4.71 1.66 -34.81
N PHE A 182 4.97 1.05 -35.95
CA PHE A 182 4.91 -0.38 -36.16
C PHE A 182 6.32 -0.90 -36.43
N ILE A 183 6.65 -2.09 -35.95
CA ILE A 183 7.89 -2.81 -36.30
C ILE A 183 7.51 -3.94 -37.27
N HIS A 184 8.11 -3.92 -38.42
CA HIS A 184 7.98 -5.01 -39.39
C HIS A 184 8.84 -6.19 -38.90
N LEU A 185 8.30 -7.39 -38.95
CA LEU A 185 9.04 -8.63 -38.78
C LEU A 185 9.14 -9.29 -40.16
N ASP A 186 10.35 -9.45 -40.64
CA ASP A 186 10.67 -10.22 -41.84
C ASP A 186 10.45 -11.72 -41.59
#